data_c06ad51b6bca73b602098ee227b83173
#
_entry.id   c06ad51b6bca73b602098ee227b83173
#
_cell.length_a   1.000
_cell.length_b   1.000
_cell.length_c   1.000
_cell.angle_alpha   90.00
_cell.angle_beta   90.00
_cell.angle_gamma   90.00
#
_symmetry.space_group_name_H-M   'P 1'
#
loop_
_entity.id
_entity.type
_entity.pdbx_description
1 polymer ?
#
loop_
_entity_poly.entity_id
_entity_poly.type
_entity_poly.pdbx_seq_one_letter_code
_entity_poly.pdbx_strand_id
1 'polypeptide(L)'
;MKTTLLIVLLTHQGYWLGGQEQTISVQWAVDQPMPAANLQWGLMFGQVRLAGDEIKMPDGIGPAVVKLKIPPVRVRTQMQWAYRVRARDGGKELASGQQLLNVFPPISLDDTAARMIGRKLYVVDAPDGLPALLAAAKIDATRIADTDQLQLARADVLLIAANQLSDSPFAQAPLVEQAKAGAQVLILRQTKPTTLCGFALARRPVPPKLVWREEHPLFAFLDATDLQSWLDGDSADLWAIRLPTDAPALEIAYWPRETPGRDPAPIDAVLAVEAIGKGRIVLCQLPLGSWNDDPRSQLFLVNALNYLLTRPEPTPPPSQRPTTVPANRVEVPTIRIPSGEMP
;
A
#
# COMPACT_ATOMS: atom_id res chain seq x y z
N MET A 1 -0.25 -37.67 22.86
CA MET A 1 -1.00 -36.58 22.18
C MET A 1 0.03 -35.59 21.71
N LYS A 2 -0.02 -35.11 20.43
CA LYS A 2 0.87 -34.07 19.95
C LYS A 2 0.33 -32.71 20.42
N THR A 3 1.09 -32.02 21.24
CA THR A 3 0.78 -30.62 21.58
C THR A 3 0.89 -29.79 20.33
N THR A 4 -0.19 -29.16 19.90
CA THR A 4 -0.16 -28.25 18.75
C THR A 4 0.15 -26.85 19.29
N LEU A 5 1.37 -26.37 19.04
CA LEU A 5 1.76 -25.00 19.34
C LEU A 5 1.46 -24.14 18.12
N LEU A 6 0.55 -23.18 18.24
CA LEU A 6 0.27 -22.19 17.20
C LEU A 6 1.02 -20.90 17.53
N ILE A 7 1.97 -20.52 16.71
CA ILE A 7 2.64 -19.21 16.80
C ILE A 7 2.05 -18.32 15.74
N VAL A 8 1.43 -17.24 16.19
CA VAL A 8 0.87 -16.21 15.31
C VAL A 8 1.76 -14.98 15.42
N LEU A 9 2.38 -14.60 14.32
CA LEU A 9 3.10 -13.35 14.22
C LEU A 9 2.11 -12.21 13.96
N LEU A 10 2.00 -11.31 14.93
CA LEU A 10 1.24 -10.07 14.77
C LEU A 10 2.20 -8.96 14.28
N THR A 11 2.77 -9.13 13.10
CA THR A 11 3.45 -8.05 12.41
C THR A 11 2.62 -7.61 11.23
N HIS A 12 2.54 -6.30 11.00
CA HIS A 12 1.91 -5.76 9.82
C HIS A 12 2.52 -6.40 8.55
N GLN A 13 1.83 -7.36 7.99
CA GLN A 13 1.97 -7.92 6.64
C GLN A 13 3.40 -8.23 6.12
N GLY A 14 4.47 -8.20 6.95
CA GLY A 14 5.83 -8.50 6.53
C GLY A 14 6.50 -7.44 5.64
N TYR A 15 6.05 -6.19 5.68
CA TYR A 15 6.61 -5.05 4.94
C TYR A 15 7.26 -4.06 5.89
N TRP A 16 8.56 -3.81 5.74
CA TRP A 16 9.34 -3.05 6.71
C TRP A 16 10.29 -2.06 6.05
N LEU A 17 10.64 -0.98 6.77
CA LEU A 17 11.67 -0.05 6.35
C LEU A 17 13.04 -0.47 6.89
N GLY A 18 14.05 -0.49 6.04
CA GLY A 18 15.42 -0.70 6.43
C GLY A 18 15.94 0.43 7.31
N GLY A 19 16.83 0.08 8.24
CA GLY A 19 17.42 1.04 9.19
C GLY A 19 16.59 1.33 10.43
N GLN A 20 15.33 0.88 10.50
CA GLN A 20 14.44 1.11 11.63
C GLN A 20 14.45 -0.04 12.63
N GLU A 21 14.14 0.28 13.89
CA GLU A 21 13.84 -0.71 14.92
C GLU A 21 12.37 -1.08 14.84
N GLN A 22 12.10 -2.38 14.79
CA GLN A 22 10.75 -2.94 14.75
C GLN A 22 10.50 -3.80 16.00
N THR A 23 9.26 -3.79 16.45
CA THR A 23 8.83 -4.63 17.56
C THR A 23 7.93 -5.73 17.03
N ILE A 24 8.37 -6.98 17.18
CA ILE A 24 7.60 -8.17 16.83
C ILE A 24 6.94 -8.70 18.09
N SER A 25 5.62 -8.78 18.09
CA SER A 25 4.87 -9.46 19.14
C SER A 25 4.59 -10.89 18.71
N VAL A 26 5.22 -11.85 19.37
CA VAL A 26 5.02 -13.27 19.12
C VAL A 26 3.98 -13.79 20.08
N GLN A 27 2.82 -14.16 19.56
CA GLN A 27 1.75 -14.79 20.35
C GLN A 27 1.73 -16.28 20.09
N TRP A 28 1.36 -17.05 21.11
CA TRP A 28 1.15 -18.48 20.99
C TRP A 28 -0.16 -18.90 21.67
N ALA A 29 -0.77 -19.91 21.11
CA ALA A 29 -1.88 -20.63 21.72
C ALA A 29 -1.48 -22.09 21.92
N VAL A 30 -1.76 -22.64 23.09
CA VAL A 30 -1.47 -24.02 23.44
C VAL A 30 -2.69 -24.69 24.00
N ASP A 31 -2.93 -25.94 23.58
CA ASP A 31 -4.04 -26.75 24.08
C ASP A 31 -3.79 -27.32 25.50
N GLN A 32 -2.56 -27.24 25.98
CA GLN A 32 -2.10 -27.73 27.27
C GLN A 32 -1.09 -26.78 27.88
N PRO A 33 -0.85 -26.79 29.20
CA PRO A 33 0.20 -26.00 29.83
C PRO A 33 1.53 -26.21 29.14
N MET A 34 2.09 -25.14 28.57
CA MET A 34 3.35 -25.19 27.89
C MET A 34 4.51 -25.32 28.89
N PRO A 35 5.46 -26.23 28.71
CA PRO A 35 6.66 -26.26 29.54
C PRO A 35 7.42 -24.96 29.38
N ALA A 36 8.20 -24.57 30.40
CA ALA A 36 9.08 -23.41 30.29
C ALA A 36 9.93 -23.52 29.03
N ALA A 37 9.89 -22.50 28.18
CA ALA A 37 10.47 -22.53 26.85
C ALA A 37 11.30 -21.28 26.54
N ASN A 38 12.18 -21.40 25.57
CA ASN A 38 12.94 -20.33 24.99
C ASN A 38 12.54 -20.17 23.52
N LEU A 39 12.43 -18.92 23.04
CA LEU A 39 12.27 -18.57 21.66
C LEU A 39 13.64 -18.15 21.12
N GLN A 40 14.20 -18.95 20.22
CA GLN A 40 15.37 -18.59 19.42
C GLN A 40 14.86 -17.99 18.10
N TRP A 41 15.41 -16.87 17.68
CA TRP A 41 15.05 -16.25 16.42
C TRP A 41 16.28 -15.77 15.67
N GLY A 42 16.12 -15.57 14.36
CA GLY A 42 17.16 -15.02 13.51
C GLY A 42 16.57 -14.32 12.30
N LEU A 43 17.19 -13.19 11.93
CA LEU A 43 16.98 -12.53 10.66
C LEU A 43 18.03 -12.99 9.68
N MET A 44 17.61 -13.52 8.54
CA MET A 44 18.47 -14.11 7.53
C MET A 44 18.36 -13.34 6.21
N PHE A 45 19.48 -13.20 5.52
CA PHE A 45 19.54 -12.82 4.13
C PHE A 45 20.26 -13.93 3.35
N GLY A 46 19.50 -14.69 2.57
CA GLY A 46 20.00 -15.96 2.02
C GLY A 46 20.46 -16.89 3.14
N GLN A 47 21.72 -17.28 3.12
CA GLN A 47 22.33 -18.14 4.14
C GLN A 47 23.02 -17.36 5.28
N VAL A 48 23.03 -16.03 5.20
CA VAL A 48 23.74 -15.19 6.18
C VAL A 48 22.78 -14.76 7.28
N ARG A 49 23.12 -15.06 8.54
CA ARG A 49 22.41 -14.55 9.71
C ARG A 49 22.86 -13.10 9.97
N LEU A 50 21.93 -12.15 9.88
CA LEU A 50 22.18 -10.73 10.07
C LEU A 50 22.00 -10.31 11.54
N ALA A 51 21.01 -10.89 12.22
CA ALA A 51 20.70 -10.66 13.61
C ALA A 51 20.04 -11.90 14.21
N GLY A 52 19.96 -11.98 15.52
CA GLY A 52 19.22 -13.03 16.20
C GLY A 52 19.62 -13.14 17.66
N ASP A 53 18.68 -13.62 18.45
CA ASP A 53 18.81 -13.75 19.90
C ASP A 53 17.96 -14.91 20.41
N GLU A 54 18.06 -15.15 21.71
CA GLU A 54 17.24 -16.12 22.43
C GLU A 54 16.55 -15.40 23.61
N ILE A 55 15.24 -15.50 23.66
CA ILE A 55 14.45 -14.91 24.75
C ILE A 55 13.68 -15.98 25.50
N LYS A 56 13.57 -15.79 26.82
CA LYS A 56 12.72 -16.63 27.67
C LYS A 56 11.26 -16.32 27.37
N MET A 57 10.49 -17.32 27.01
CA MET A 57 9.06 -17.17 26.88
C MET A 57 8.42 -17.05 28.26
N PRO A 58 7.45 -16.13 28.45
CA PRO A 58 6.69 -16.05 29.70
C PRO A 58 5.94 -17.36 29.96
N ASP A 59 5.74 -17.66 31.23
CA ASP A 59 4.94 -18.82 31.63
C ASP A 59 3.46 -18.51 31.36
N GLY A 60 2.76 -19.44 30.69
CA GLY A 60 1.35 -19.27 30.33
C GLY A 60 1.11 -18.65 28.95
N ILE A 61 -0.07 -18.04 28.78
CA ILE A 61 -0.50 -17.39 27.52
C ILE A 61 -0.14 -15.91 27.60
N GLY A 62 0.77 -15.46 26.74
CA GLY A 62 1.13 -14.03 26.68
C GLY A 62 2.13 -13.76 25.55
N PRO A 63 2.20 -12.51 25.05
CA PRO A 63 3.12 -12.19 23.98
C PRO A 63 4.58 -12.17 24.48
N ALA A 64 5.48 -12.75 23.71
CA ALA A 64 6.90 -12.41 23.78
C ALA A 64 7.18 -11.27 22.82
N VAL A 65 7.96 -10.30 23.27
CA VAL A 65 8.29 -9.11 22.48
C VAL A 65 9.75 -9.21 22.03
N VAL A 66 9.93 -9.23 20.71
CA VAL A 66 11.25 -9.18 20.07
C VAL A 66 11.48 -7.80 19.50
N LYS A 67 12.55 -7.14 19.92
CA LYS A 67 13.02 -5.91 19.29
C LYS A 67 14.03 -6.28 18.22
N LEU A 68 13.76 -5.89 16.99
CA LEU A 68 14.58 -6.22 15.85
C LEU A 68 14.99 -4.95 15.11
N LYS A 69 16.29 -4.70 15.05
CA LYS A 69 16.85 -3.64 14.21
C LYS A 69 17.02 -4.18 12.79
N ILE A 70 16.21 -3.65 11.85
CA ILE A 70 16.29 -4.01 10.45
C ILE A 70 17.56 -3.37 9.85
N PRO A 71 18.44 -4.11 9.18
CA PRO A 71 19.58 -3.52 8.49
C PRO A 71 19.12 -2.51 7.43
N PRO A 72 19.86 -1.42 7.21
CA PRO A 72 19.56 -0.52 6.10
C PRO A 72 19.81 -1.23 4.77
N VAL A 73 18.88 -1.05 3.83
CA VAL A 73 18.99 -1.60 2.47
C VAL A 73 18.97 -0.46 1.45
N ARG A 74 19.63 -0.64 0.31
CA ARG A 74 19.64 0.36 -0.77
C ARG A 74 18.58 0.10 -1.84
N VAL A 75 18.13 -1.14 -1.91
CA VAL A 75 17.08 -1.61 -2.82
C VAL A 75 16.12 -2.49 -2.04
N ARG A 76 14.90 -2.63 -2.52
CA ARG A 76 13.95 -3.59 -1.94
C ARG A 76 14.59 -4.97 -1.85
N THR A 77 14.57 -5.56 -0.67
CA THR A 77 15.29 -6.79 -0.35
C THR A 77 14.36 -7.74 0.39
N GLN A 78 14.33 -9.00 0.01
CA GLN A 78 13.66 -10.03 0.77
C GLN A 78 14.61 -10.61 1.82
N MET A 79 14.15 -10.59 3.06
CA MET A 79 14.80 -11.23 4.19
C MET A 79 13.88 -12.29 4.77
N GLN A 80 14.43 -13.18 5.58
CA GLN A 80 13.69 -14.23 6.24
C GLN A 80 13.83 -14.09 7.74
N TRP A 81 12.74 -14.01 8.44
CA TRP A 81 12.72 -14.16 9.89
C TRP A 81 12.38 -15.61 10.21
N ALA A 82 13.32 -16.29 10.88
CA ALA A 82 13.18 -17.67 11.29
C ALA A 82 13.15 -17.77 12.82
N TYR A 83 12.36 -18.71 13.34
CA TYR A 83 12.29 -18.93 14.77
C TYR A 83 12.19 -20.40 15.14
N ARG A 84 12.63 -20.73 16.35
CA ARG A 84 12.48 -22.04 16.99
C ARG A 84 12.09 -21.85 18.46
N VAL A 85 11.13 -22.60 18.92
CA VAL A 85 10.76 -22.68 20.34
C VAL A 85 11.26 -23.99 20.91
N ARG A 86 12.07 -23.91 21.96
CA ARG A 86 12.65 -25.09 22.62
C ARG A 86 12.26 -25.14 24.09
N ALA A 87 11.92 -26.33 24.58
CA ALA A 87 11.73 -26.56 26.00
C ALA A 87 13.06 -26.38 26.76
N ARG A 88 12.98 -25.76 27.97
CA ARG A 88 14.19 -25.53 28.79
C ARG A 88 14.75 -26.79 29.42
N ASP A 89 13.91 -27.77 29.67
CA ASP A 89 14.22 -29.01 30.41
C ASP A 89 14.92 -30.10 29.60
N GLY A 90 15.05 -29.96 28.32
CA GLY A 90 15.67 -31.00 27.49
C GLY A 90 15.98 -30.55 26.07
N GLY A 91 15.85 -29.29 25.77
CA GLY A 91 16.15 -28.74 24.43
C GLY A 91 15.23 -29.26 23.33
N LYS A 92 14.15 -29.99 23.67
CA LYS A 92 13.19 -30.48 22.68
C LYS A 92 12.56 -29.32 21.93
N GLU A 93 12.60 -29.39 20.60
CA GLU A 93 11.90 -28.44 19.75
C GLU A 93 10.38 -28.64 19.88
N LEU A 94 9.69 -27.56 20.24
CA LEU A 94 8.24 -27.50 20.39
C LEU A 94 7.58 -26.95 19.12
N ALA A 95 8.19 -25.97 18.50
CA ALA A 95 7.74 -25.38 17.24
C ALA A 95 8.89 -24.67 16.51
N SER A 96 8.77 -24.55 15.21
CA SER A 96 9.61 -23.69 14.38
C SER A 96 8.82 -23.15 13.20
N GLY A 97 9.29 -22.05 12.65
CA GLY A 97 8.69 -21.45 11.49
C GLY A 97 9.56 -20.35 10.89
N GLN A 98 9.09 -19.84 9.76
CA GLN A 98 9.76 -18.77 9.02
C GLN A 98 8.75 -17.88 8.35
N GLN A 99 9.09 -16.61 8.22
CA GLN A 99 8.30 -15.61 7.51
C GLN A 99 9.19 -14.78 6.60
N LEU A 100 8.74 -14.57 5.37
CA LEU A 100 9.40 -13.64 4.45
C LEU A 100 9.06 -12.20 4.85
N LEU A 101 10.08 -11.37 4.85
CA LEU A 101 10.01 -9.95 5.14
C LEU A 101 10.43 -9.18 3.88
N ASN A 102 9.58 -8.30 3.41
CA ASN A 102 9.91 -7.37 2.35
C ASN A 102 10.46 -6.08 2.99
N VAL A 103 11.75 -5.86 2.86
CA VAL A 103 12.43 -4.71 3.42
C VAL A 103 12.64 -3.67 2.33
N PHE A 104 12.07 -2.50 2.53
CA PHE A 104 12.21 -1.37 1.62
C PHE A 104 13.37 -0.48 2.06
N PRO A 105 14.06 0.19 1.11
CA PRO A 105 14.99 1.24 1.47
C PRO A 105 14.27 2.36 2.23
N PRO A 106 14.98 3.15 3.04
CA PRO A 106 14.40 4.33 3.65
C PRO A 106 13.76 5.21 2.58
N ILE A 107 12.49 5.54 2.79
CA ILE A 107 11.72 6.38 1.86
C ILE A 107 11.95 7.83 2.27
N SER A 108 12.57 8.62 1.37
CA SER A 108 12.79 10.05 1.58
C SER A 108 11.81 10.87 0.76
N LEU A 109 11.29 11.92 1.36
CA LEU A 109 10.52 12.97 0.70
C LEU A 109 11.38 14.20 0.33
N ASP A 110 12.71 14.16 0.54
CA ASP A 110 13.58 15.33 0.35
C ASP A 110 13.52 15.87 -1.08
N ASP A 111 13.60 15.00 -2.09
CA ASP A 111 13.49 15.40 -3.49
C ASP A 111 12.10 15.97 -3.81
N THR A 112 11.06 15.38 -3.23
CA THR A 112 9.68 15.86 -3.35
C THR A 112 9.54 17.22 -2.69
N ALA A 113 10.09 17.40 -1.49
CA ALA A 113 10.11 18.68 -0.77
C ALA A 113 10.83 19.78 -1.59
N ALA A 114 11.99 19.47 -2.15
CA ALA A 114 12.71 20.40 -3.01
C ALA A 114 11.88 20.84 -4.23
N ARG A 115 11.14 19.93 -4.85
CA ARG A 115 10.25 20.21 -5.99
C ARG A 115 8.97 20.95 -5.60
N MET A 116 8.58 20.90 -4.33
CA MET A 116 7.42 21.61 -3.79
C MET A 116 7.70 23.06 -3.45
N ILE A 117 8.97 23.49 -3.38
CA ILE A 117 9.32 24.88 -3.06
C ILE A 117 8.60 25.86 -4.00
N GLY A 118 7.90 26.83 -3.39
CA GLY A 118 7.12 27.85 -4.10
C GLY A 118 5.78 27.40 -4.63
N ARG A 119 5.37 26.14 -4.39
CA ARG A 119 4.06 25.60 -4.77
C ARG A 119 3.10 25.63 -3.57
N LYS A 120 1.83 25.85 -3.85
CA LYS A 120 0.77 25.84 -2.84
C LYS A 120 0.16 24.44 -2.75
N LEU A 121 0.50 23.73 -1.68
CA LEU A 121 -0.07 22.43 -1.37
C LEU A 121 -1.19 22.60 -0.34
N TYR A 122 -2.36 22.10 -0.67
CA TYR A 122 -3.49 22.01 0.27
C TYR A 122 -3.83 20.55 0.55
N VAL A 123 -4.21 20.27 1.81
CA VAL A 123 -4.55 18.92 2.26
C VAL A 123 -5.85 18.94 3.03
N VAL A 124 -6.81 18.15 2.58
CA VAL A 124 -8.06 17.87 3.31
C VAL A 124 -7.88 16.57 4.07
N ASP A 125 -7.60 16.66 5.38
CA ASP A 125 -7.35 15.51 6.26
C ASP A 125 -7.40 15.89 7.74
N ALA A 126 -7.34 14.88 8.61
CA ALA A 126 -7.12 15.05 10.03
C ALA A 126 -5.73 15.64 10.32
N PRO A 127 -5.53 16.39 11.42
CA PRO A 127 -4.25 17.06 11.69
C PRO A 127 -3.07 16.11 11.87
N ASP A 128 -3.30 14.92 12.36
CA ASP A 128 -2.35 13.85 12.66
C ASP A 128 -2.11 12.87 11.50
N GLY A 129 -2.81 13.07 10.38
CA GLY A 129 -2.69 12.27 9.17
C GLY A 129 -1.62 12.80 8.20
N LEU A 130 -2.03 12.98 6.92
CA LEU A 130 -1.14 13.52 5.87
C LEU A 130 -0.44 14.83 6.22
N PRO A 131 -1.09 15.82 6.86
CA PRO A 131 -0.41 17.07 7.24
C PRO A 131 0.77 16.84 8.16
N ALA A 132 0.66 15.95 9.14
CA ALA A 132 1.75 15.63 10.05
C ALA A 132 2.94 14.96 9.33
N LEU A 133 2.66 14.03 8.42
CA LEU A 133 3.68 13.37 7.60
C LEU A 133 4.42 14.37 6.72
N LEU A 134 3.70 15.25 6.03
CA LEU A 134 4.27 16.28 5.17
C LEU A 134 5.13 17.27 5.95
N ALA A 135 4.66 17.69 7.14
CA ALA A 135 5.41 18.58 8.03
C ALA A 135 6.72 17.92 8.51
N ALA A 136 6.69 16.63 8.86
CA ALA A 136 7.90 15.87 9.22
C ALA A 136 8.91 15.82 8.07
N ALA A 137 8.42 15.79 6.83
CA ALA A 137 9.23 15.87 5.61
C ALA A 137 9.60 17.30 5.18
N LYS A 138 9.27 18.32 5.99
CA LYS A 138 9.51 19.74 5.70
C LYS A 138 8.79 20.21 4.41
N ILE A 139 7.69 19.60 4.07
CA ILE A 139 6.81 20.04 2.98
C ILE A 139 5.76 20.96 3.59
N ASP A 140 5.76 22.22 3.16
CA ASP A 140 4.76 23.19 3.61
C ASP A 140 3.41 22.87 2.97
N ALA A 141 2.42 22.60 3.83
CA ALA A 141 1.07 22.22 3.41
C ALA A 141 0.02 22.96 4.23
N THR A 142 -0.92 23.60 3.56
CA THR A 142 -2.07 24.24 4.20
C THR A 142 -3.18 23.21 4.41
N ARG A 143 -3.51 22.95 5.65
CA ARG A 143 -4.63 22.08 5.99
C ARG A 143 -5.97 22.80 5.72
N ILE A 144 -6.87 22.10 5.07
CA ILE A 144 -8.28 22.47 4.91
C ILE A 144 -9.11 21.51 5.76
N ALA A 145 -9.93 22.05 6.65
CA ALA A 145 -10.74 21.25 7.56
C ALA A 145 -11.98 20.69 6.87
N ASP A 146 -12.50 21.38 5.84
CA ASP A 146 -13.73 21.05 5.14
C ASP A 146 -13.58 21.31 3.64
N THR A 147 -14.16 20.43 2.83
CA THR A 147 -14.21 20.56 1.37
C THR A 147 -14.94 21.83 0.90
N ASP A 148 -15.85 22.39 1.68
CA ASP A 148 -16.53 23.64 1.35
C ASP A 148 -15.58 24.84 1.27
N GLN A 149 -14.44 24.77 1.98
CA GLN A 149 -13.39 25.81 1.93
C GLN A 149 -12.55 25.75 0.64
N LEU A 150 -12.66 24.66 -0.13
CA LEU A 150 -11.90 24.47 -1.37
C LEU A 150 -12.20 25.53 -2.44
N GLN A 151 -13.38 26.14 -2.40
CA GLN A 151 -13.75 27.20 -3.34
C GLN A 151 -12.85 28.44 -3.24
N LEU A 152 -12.27 28.68 -2.07
CA LEU A 152 -11.41 29.82 -1.78
C LEU A 152 -9.92 29.53 -2.01
N ALA A 153 -9.56 28.26 -2.06
CA ALA A 153 -8.17 27.83 -2.24
C ALA A 153 -7.77 27.91 -3.71
N ARG A 154 -6.58 28.46 -3.98
CA ARG A 154 -5.89 28.33 -5.28
C ARG A 154 -4.71 27.43 -5.08
N ALA A 155 -4.90 26.14 -5.31
CA ALA A 155 -3.88 25.13 -5.13
C ALA A 155 -3.08 24.90 -6.40
N ASP A 156 -1.77 24.62 -6.24
CA ASP A 156 -0.98 23.98 -7.30
C ASP A 156 -1.12 22.44 -7.16
N VAL A 157 -1.15 21.96 -5.91
CA VAL A 157 -1.39 20.57 -5.58
C VAL A 157 -2.46 20.48 -4.48
N LEU A 158 -3.39 19.54 -4.64
CA LEU A 158 -4.48 19.30 -3.69
C LEU A 158 -4.56 17.82 -3.37
N LEU A 159 -4.46 17.47 -2.09
CA LEU A 159 -4.59 16.12 -1.57
C LEU A 159 -5.88 15.99 -0.78
N ILE A 160 -6.71 15.03 -1.14
CA ILE A 160 -7.93 14.67 -0.41
C ILE A 160 -7.69 13.29 0.22
N ALA A 161 -7.61 13.26 1.54
CA ALA A 161 -7.42 12.02 2.28
C ALA A 161 -8.64 11.09 2.19
N ALA A 162 -8.47 9.87 2.67
CA ALA A 162 -9.50 8.86 2.62
C ALA A 162 -10.76 9.29 3.38
N ASN A 163 -11.93 9.13 2.75
CA ASN A 163 -13.25 9.42 3.31
C ASN A 163 -13.48 10.88 3.76
N GLN A 164 -12.75 11.84 3.18
CA GLN A 164 -12.90 13.25 3.48
C GLN A 164 -13.90 13.98 2.54
N LEU A 165 -14.34 13.34 1.46
CA LEU A 165 -15.36 13.92 0.59
C LEU A 165 -16.76 13.62 1.10
N SER A 166 -17.61 14.65 1.07
CA SER A 166 -19.04 14.50 1.31
C SER A 166 -19.73 13.83 0.10
N ASP A 167 -20.94 13.31 0.34
CA ASP A 167 -21.77 12.68 -0.72
C ASP A 167 -22.37 13.72 -1.69
N SER A 168 -22.19 15.02 -1.39
CA SER A 168 -22.71 16.10 -2.23
C SER A 168 -21.89 16.29 -3.51
N PRO A 169 -22.48 16.17 -4.70
CA PRO A 169 -21.82 16.51 -5.96
C PRO A 169 -21.30 17.97 -5.99
N PHE A 170 -21.95 18.88 -5.26
CA PHE A 170 -21.55 20.28 -5.17
C PHE A 170 -20.22 20.45 -4.43
N ALA A 171 -19.90 19.60 -3.47
CA ALA A 171 -18.61 19.62 -2.78
C ALA A 171 -17.44 19.19 -3.69
N GLN A 172 -17.71 18.48 -4.77
CA GLN A 172 -16.70 17.99 -5.70
C GLN A 172 -16.48 18.93 -6.91
N ALA A 173 -17.45 19.76 -7.23
CA ALA A 173 -17.33 20.72 -8.33
C ALA A 173 -16.08 21.62 -8.23
N PRO A 174 -15.72 22.17 -7.04
CA PRO A 174 -14.51 22.96 -6.89
C PRO A 174 -13.22 22.22 -7.24
N LEU A 175 -13.14 20.90 -6.98
CA LEU A 175 -11.97 20.07 -7.33
C LEU A 175 -11.75 20.03 -8.83
N VAL A 176 -12.82 19.80 -9.58
CA VAL A 176 -12.82 19.75 -11.04
C VAL A 176 -12.44 21.11 -11.64
N GLU A 177 -13.01 22.21 -11.11
CA GLU A 177 -12.69 23.55 -11.57
C GLU A 177 -11.25 23.96 -11.27
N GLN A 178 -10.72 23.60 -10.11
CA GLN A 178 -9.30 23.82 -9.79
C GLN A 178 -8.38 23.00 -10.71
N ALA A 179 -8.71 21.74 -10.99
CA ALA A 179 -7.97 20.94 -11.94
C ALA A 179 -8.01 21.55 -13.34
N LYS A 180 -9.17 22.01 -13.82
CA LYS A 180 -9.26 22.74 -15.10
C LYS A 180 -8.37 23.98 -15.14
N ALA A 181 -8.24 24.68 -14.03
CA ALA A 181 -7.38 25.85 -13.90
C ALA A 181 -5.89 25.52 -13.81
N GLY A 182 -5.50 24.27 -13.55
CA GLY A 182 -4.12 23.81 -13.54
C GLY A 182 -3.69 23.07 -12.26
N ALA A 183 -4.56 22.96 -11.25
CA ALA A 183 -4.22 22.22 -10.06
C ALA A 183 -4.03 20.72 -10.36
N GLN A 184 -3.13 20.10 -9.62
CA GLN A 184 -2.88 18.67 -9.62
C GLN A 184 -3.58 18.06 -8.40
N VAL A 185 -4.55 17.19 -8.60
CA VAL A 185 -5.43 16.69 -7.53
C VAL A 185 -5.20 15.20 -7.32
N LEU A 186 -4.97 14.78 -6.07
CA LEU A 186 -5.03 13.38 -5.64
C LEU A 186 -6.21 13.19 -4.71
N ILE A 187 -7.10 12.27 -5.06
CA ILE A 187 -8.21 11.87 -4.21
C ILE A 187 -7.98 10.42 -3.81
N LEU A 188 -7.76 10.22 -2.51
CA LEU A 188 -7.62 8.90 -1.92
C LEU A 188 -8.99 8.26 -1.69
N ARG A 189 -9.02 6.99 -1.32
CA ARG A 189 -10.20 6.14 -1.19
C ARG A 189 -11.40 6.85 -0.55
N GLN A 190 -12.51 6.87 -1.26
CA GLN A 190 -13.78 7.43 -0.80
C GLN A 190 -14.84 6.31 -0.80
N THR A 191 -15.61 6.20 0.28
CA THR A 191 -16.64 5.16 0.42
C THR A 191 -18.05 5.73 0.63
N LYS A 192 -18.18 7.03 0.79
CA LYS A 192 -19.46 7.72 1.01
C LYS A 192 -20.11 8.21 -0.29
N PRO A 193 -19.39 8.92 -1.18
CA PRO A 193 -20.02 9.46 -2.38
C PRO A 193 -20.44 8.35 -3.34
N THR A 194 -21.58 8.57 -4.02
CA THR A 194 -22.05 7.69 -5.10
C THR A 194 -21.34 7.97 -6.43
N THR A 195 -20.77 9.16 -6.55
CA THR A 195 -19.97 9.59 -7.69
C THR A 195 -18.68 10.25 -7.22
N LEU A 196 -17.63 10.15 -8.02
CA LEU A 196 -16.33 10.78 -7.77
C LEU A 196 -15.88 11.54 -9.02
N CYS A 197 -15.90 12.87 -8.93
CA CYS A 197 -15.61 13.77 -10.05
C CYS A 197 -16.34 13.42 -11.35
N GLY A 198 -17.63 13.04 -11.24
CA GLY A 198 -18.46 12.66 -12.37
C GLY A 198 -18.49 11.17 -12.73
N PHE A 199 -17.59 10.36 -12.16
CA PHE A 199 -17.60 8.91 -12.35
C PHE A 199 -18.38 8.21 -11.24
N ALA A 200 -19.23 7.24 -11.59
CA ALA A 200 -19.96 6.45 -10.61
C ALA A 200 -19.00 5.60 -9.77
N LEU A 201 -19.24 5.54 -8.46
CA LEU A 201 -18.60 4.59 -7.56
C LEU A 201 -19.50 3.37 -7.36
N ALA A 202 -18.95 2.18 -7.43
CA ALA A 202 -19.65 0.93 -7.23
C ALA A 202 -18.85 -0.02 -6.32
N ARG A 203 -19.53 -0.73 -5.44
CA ARG A 203 -18.91 -1.84 -4.70
C ARG A 203 -18.71 -3.03 -5.65
N ARG A 204 -17.54 -3.63 -5.58
CA ARG A 204 -17.17 -4.78 -6.39
C ARG A 204 -16.48 -5.83 -5.52
N PRO A 205 -16.72 -7.12 -5.75
CA PRO A 205 -15.92 -8.16 -5.12
C PRO A 205 -14.45 -8.00 -5.53
N VAL A 206 -13.55 -8.31 -4.62
CA VAL A 206 -12.12 -8.31 -4.90
C VAL A 206 -11.84 -9.33 -6.00
N PRO A 207 -11.24 -8.95 -7.13
CA PRO A 207 -10.92 -9.90 -8.19
C PRO A 207 -9.71 -10.74 -7.75
N PRO A 208 -9.60 -11.98 -8.25
CA PRO A 208 -8.41 -12.81 -7.99
C PRO A 208 -7.12 -12.17 -8.52
N LYS A 209 -7.24 -11.25 -9.47
CA LYS A 209 -6.12 -10.50 -10.03
C LYS A 209 -6.60 -9.19 -10.63
N LEU A 210 -5.96 -8.07 -10.25
CA LEU A 210 -6.11 -6.80 -10.95
C LEU A 210 -5.20 -6.74 -12.19
N VAL A 211 -5.68 -6.06 -13.23
CA VAL A 211 -4.82 -5.58 -14.32
C VAL A 211 -4.32 -4.20 -13.94
N TRP A 212 -3.05 -3.94 -14.11
CA TRP A 212 -2.42 -2.66 -13.79
C TRP A 212 -1.32 -2.31 -14.80
N ARG A 213 -1.04 -1.01 -14.90
CA ARG A 213 0.03 -0.49 -15.77
C ARG A 213 1.32 -0.41 -14.95
N GLU A 214 2.09 -1.49 -14.97
CA GLU A 214 3.31 -1.64 -14.15
C GLU A 214 4.31 -0.50 -14.38
N GLU A 215 4.44 -0.04 -15.61
CA GLU A 215 5.37 1.04 -15.98
C GLU A 215 4.90 2.44 -15.57
N HIS A 216 3.67 2.56 -15.04
CA HIS A 216 3.15 3.86 -14.66
C HIS A 216 3.89 4.43 -13.45
N PRO A 217 4.30 5.73 -13.45
CA PRO A 217 5.09 6.32 -12.38
C PRO A 217 4.50 6.19 -10.96
N LEU A 218 3.18 6.08 -10.84
CA LEU A 218 2.51 5.84 -9.56
C LEU A 218 2.93 4.52 -8.88
N PHE A 219 3.40 3.55 -9.65
CA PHE A 219 3.82 2.24 -9.18
C PHE A 219 5.33 2.03 -9.18
N ALA A 220 6.12 3.09 -9.34
CA ALA A 220 7.57 2.96 -9.29
C ALA A 220 8.01 2.24 -8.01
N PHE A 221 8.81 1.17 -8.17
CA PHE A 221 9.31 0.29 -7.10
C PHE A 221 8.23 -0.52 -6.33
N LEU A 222 6.98 -0.51 -6.78
CA LEU A 222 5.92 -1.42 -6.34
C LEU A 222 5.75 -2.54 -7.35
N ASP A 223 5.31 -3.71 -6.89
CA ASP A 223 5.04 -4.86 -7.75
C ASP A 223 3.61 -5.42 -7.58
N ALA A 224 3.28 -6.42 -8.38
CA ALA A 224 1.96 -7.03 -8.35
C ALA A 224 1.60 -7.65 -6.99
N THR A 225 2.60 -8.13 -6.25
CA THR A 225 2.41 -8.71 -4.91
C THR A 225 2.01 -7.63 -3.91
N ASP A 226 2.57 -6.43 -4.05
CA ASP A 226 2.22 -5.28 -3.19
C ASP A 226 0.77 -4.88 -3.38
N LEU A 227 0.34 -4.77 -4.66
CA LEU A 227 -1.05 -4.45 -4.97
C LEU A 227 -2.00 -5.52 -4.45
N GLN A 228 -1.69 -6.79 -4.74
CA GLN A 228 -2.54 -7.91 -4.31
C GLN A 228 -2.68 -7.94 -2.79
N SER A 229 -1.61 -7.72 -2.05
CA SER A 229 -1.65 -7.76 -0.58
C SER A 229 -2.43 -6.60 0.05
N TRP A 230 -2.54 -5.44 -0.61
CA TRP A 230 -3.48 -4.41 -0.19
C TRP A 230 -4.92 -4.87 -0.35
N LEU A 231 -5.21 -5.63 -1.41
CA LEU A 231 -6.56 -6.14 -1.68
C LEU A 231 -6.93 -7.29 -0.74
N ASP A 232 -5.99 -8.18 -0.44
CA ASP A 232 -6.21 -9.36 0.42
C ASP A 232 -6.45 -8.98 1.89
N GLY A 233 -5.96 -7.81 2.32
CA GLY A 233 -6.09 -7.31 3.69
C GLY A 233 -7.40 -6.57 3.99
N ASP A 234 -8.20 -6.24 2.97
CA ASP A 234 -9.43 -5.48 3.12
C ASP A 234 -10.67 -6.40 3.00
N SER A 235 -11.81 -5.86 3.37
CA SER A 235 -13.11 -6.55 3.29
C SER A 235 -13.40 -7.09 1.89
N ALA A 236 -14.30 -8.07 1.80
CA ALA A 236 -14.69 -8.77 0.58
C ALA A 236 -15.07 -7.88 -0.62
N ASP A 237 -15.28 -6.58 -0.41
CA ASP A 237 -15.69 -5.63 -1.43
C ASP A 237 -14.75 -4.42 -1.52
N LEU A 238 -14.37 -4.07 -2.73
CA LEU A 238 -13.68 -2.82 -3.07
C LEU A 238 -14.64 -1.80 -3.65
N TRP A 239 -14.29 -0.52 -3.49
CA TRP A 239 -14.95 0.55 -4.20
C TRP A 239 -14.24 0.79 -5.54
N ALA A 240 -14.98 0.64 -6.63
CA ALA A 240 -14.50 0.81 -7.99
C ALA A 240 -15.03 2.10 -8.61
N ILE A 241 -14.18 2.76 -9.37
CA ILE A 241 -14.54 3.89 -10.24
C ILE A 241 -15.02 3.30 -11.55
N ARG A 242 -16.29 3.51 -11.89
CA ARG A 242 -16.85 3.04 -13.15
C ARG A 242 -16.56 4.03 -14.26
N LEU A 243 -15.62 3.69 -15.11
CA LEU A 243 -15.20 4.49 -16.25
C LEU A 243 -16.02 4.09 -17.49
N PRO A 244 -16.80 4.99 -18.08
CA PRO A 244 -17.39 4.77 -19.41
C PRO A 244 -16.30 4.48 -20.43
N THR A 245 -16.65 3.81 -21.52
CA THR A 245 -15.65 3.41 -22.54
C THR A 245 -15.02 4.60 -23.26
N ASP A 246 -15.76 5.69 -23.37
CA ASP A 246 -15.33 6.97 -23.94
C ASP A 246 -14.81 7.94 -22.88
N ALA A 247 -14.64 7.49 -21.62
CA ALA A 247 -14.18 8.35 -20.55
C ALA A 247 -12.84 9.00 -20.90
N PRO A 248 -12.63 10.28 -20.56
CA PRO A 248 -11.36 10.96 -20.73
C PRO A 248 -10.28 10.45 -19.75
N ALA A 249 -10.68 9.66 -18.73
CA ALA A 249 -9.79 9.11 -17.73
C ALA A 249 -9.04 7.88 -18.24
N LEU A 250 -7.77 7.77 -17.86
CA LEU A 250 -6.92 6.60 -18.11
C LEU A 250 -6.99 5.65 -16.92
N GLU A 251 -7.43 4.43 -17.15
CA GLU A 251 -7.36 3.36 -16.15
C GLU A 251 -5.91 2.96 -15.88
N ILE A 252 -5.51 2.94 -14.62
CA ILE A 252 -4.15 2.60 -14.20
C ILE A 252 -4.12 1.23 -13.51
N ALA A 253 -5.12 0.95 -12.63
CA ALA A 253 -5.34 -0.37 -12.07
C ALA A 253 -6.85 -0.66 -12.08
N TYR A 254 -7.26 -1.79 -12.66
CA TYR A 254 -8.65 -2.06 -12.96
C TYR A 254 -8.96 -3.56 -12.99
N TRP A 255 -10.27 -3.90 -12.94
CA TRP A 255 -10.76 -5.27 -13.06
C TRP A 255 -10.52 -5.80 -14.49
N PRO A 256 -10.06 -7.03 -14.63
CA PRO A 256 -9.97 -7.65 -15.95
C PRO A 256 -11.38 -7.74 -16.56
N ARG A 257 -11.47 -7.49 -17.85
CA ARG A 257 -12.72 -7.74 -18.60
C ARG A 257 -12.97 -9.23 -18.70
N GLU A 258 -14.15 -9.68 -18.27
CA GLU A 258 -14.48 -11.11 -18.28
C GLU A 258 -14.64 -11.67 -19.69
N THR A 259 -15.09 -10.87 -20.64
CA THR A 259 -15.22 -11.29 -22.04
C THR A 259 -15.19 -10.09 -22.99
N PRO A 260 -14.56 -10.20 -24.16
CA PRO A 260 -14.73 -9.21 -25.22
C PRO A 260 -16.16 -9.32 -25.77
N GLY A 261 -17.08 -8.56 -25.18
CA GLY A 261 -18.42 -8.41 -25.72
C GLY A 261 -18.43 -7.57 -27.00
N ARG A 262 -19.54 -7.63 -27.76
CA ARG A 262 -19.75 -6.76 -28.93
C ARG A 262 -19.86 -5.28 -28.56
N ASP A 263 -20.35 -4.98 -27.37
CA ASP A 263 -20.47 -3.61 -26.89
C ASP A 263 -19.34 -3.30 -25.88
N PRO A 264 -18.74 -2.11 -25.99
CA PRO A 264 -17.70 -1.68 -25.09
C PRO A 264 -18.30 -1.42 -23.68
N ALA A 265 -18.14 -2.41 -22.78
CA ALA A 265 -18.59 -2.28 -21.40
C ALA A 265 -17.72 -1.27 -20.62
N PRO A 266 -18.30 -0.55 -19.65
CA PRO A 266 -17.53 0.31 -18.75
C PRO A 266 -16.45 -0.49 -18.02
N ILE A 267 -15.36 0.18 -17.65
CA ILE A 267 -14.24 -0.41 -16.90
C ILE A 267 -14.39 -0.03 -15.43
N ASP A 268 -14.36 -1.03 -14.56
CA ASP A 268 -14.28 -0.79 -13.12
C ASP A 268 -12.79 -0.67 -12.73
N ALA A 269 -12.35 0.51 -12.26
CA ALA A 269 -10.97 0.81 -11.89
C ALA A 269 -10.83 1.11 -10.40
N VAL A 270 -9.70 0.76 -9.80
CA VAL A 270 -9.32 1.20 -8.44
C VAL A 270 -8.35 2.37 -8.47
N LEU A 271 -7.71 2.59 -9.61
CA LEU A 271 -6.83 3.73 -9.81
C LEU A 271 -7.01 4.24 -11.25
N ALA A 272 -7.34 5.52 -11.38
CA ALA A 272 -7.51 6.18 -12.65
C ALA A 272 -6.89 7.59 -12.63
N VAL A 273 -6.50 8.08 -13.80
CA VAL A 273 -5.98 9.42 -13.99
C VAL A 273 -6.75 10.12 -15.09
N GLU A 274 -7.25 11.30 -14.82
CA GLU A 274 -7.89 12.16 -15.79
C GLU A 274 -7.08 13.45 -15.97
N ALA A 275 -6.67 13.74 -17.20
CA ALA A 275 -6.14 15.05 -17.57
C ALA A 275 -7.33 15.97 -17.89
N ILE A 276 -7.44 17.08 -17.17
CA ILE A 276 -8.57 17.98 -17.29
C ILE A 276 -8.09 19.45 -17.38
N GLY A 277 -8.37 20.12 -18.48
CA GLY A 277 -7.90 21.48 -18.69
C GLY A 277 -6.35 21.55 -18.65
N LYS A 278 -5.82 22.32 -17.69
CA LYS A 278 -4.36 22.45 -17.49
C LYS A 278 -3.80 21.56 -16.38
N GLY A 279 -4.66 20.86 -15.65
CA GLY A 279 -4.29 20.00 -14.54
C GLY A 279 -4.67 18.55 -14.75
N ARG A 280 -4.69 17.79 -13.67
CA ARG A 280 -5.12 16.39 -13.65
C ARG A 280 -5.76 16.03 -12.33
N ILE A 281 -6.56 14.99 -12.35
CA ILE A 281 -7.11 14.33 -11.16
C ILE A 281 -6.64 12.89 -11.15
N VAL A 282 -6.03 12.47 -10.04
CA VAL A 282 -5.72 11.07 -9.73
C VAL A 282 -6.78 10.57 -8.76
N LEU A 283 -7.54 9.58 -9.18
CA LEU A 283 -8.59 8.93 -8.40
C LEU A 283 -8.07 7.59 -7.89
N CYS A 284 -7.85 7.44 -6.59
CA CYS A 284 -7.28 6.26 -5.97
C CYS A 284 -8.26 5.62 -5.00
N GLN A 285 -8.73 4.42 -5.31
CA GLN A 285 -9.59 3.60 -4.46
C GLN A 285 -8.84 2.41 -3.83
N LEU A 286 -7.50 2.36 -3.99
CA LEU A 286 -6.68 1.36 -3.31
C LEU A 286 -6.81 1.52 -1.80
N PRO A 287 -6.96 0.42 -1.05
CA PRO A 287 -7.02 0.44 0.41
C PRO A 287 -5.60 0.58 1.00
N LEU A 288 -5.01 1.75 0.81
CA LEU A 288 -3.68 2.05 1.32
C LEU A 288 -3.67 1.93 2.86
N GLY A 289 -2.63 1.30 3.40
CA GLY A 289 -2.42 1.20 4.84
C GLY A 289 -2.02 2.51 5.49
N SER A 290 -1.73 2.44 6.79
CA SER A 290 -1.21 3.59 7.55
C SER A 290 0.09 4.12 6.94
N TRP A 291 0.17 5.43 6.76
CA TRP A 291 1.38 6.11 6.28
C TRP A 291 2.62 5.89 7.17
N ASN A 292 2.41 5.60 8.44
CA ASN A 292 3.50 5.40 9.39
C ASN A 292 3.99 3.95 9.41
N ASP A 293 3.13 2.99 9.10
CA ASP A 293 3.39 1.58 9.34
C ASP A 293 3.56 0.76 8.06
N ASP A 294 3.04 1.27 6.93
CA ASP A 294 3.14 0.58 5.64
C ASP A 294 4.07 1.33 4.67
N PRO A 295 5.30 0.84 4.45
CA PRO A 295 6.25 1.46 3.53
C PRO A 295 5.76 1.52 2.08
N ARG A 296 4.86 0.62 1.67
CA ARG A 296 4.27 0.65 0.33
C ARG A 296 3.36 1.87 0.16
N SER A 297 2.55 2.16 1.20
CA SER A 297 1.70 3.35 1.21
C SER A 297 2.52 4.64 1.20
N GLN A 298 3.63 4.69 1.95
CA GLN A 298 4.57 5.81 1.88
C GLN A 298 5.16 5.96 0.48
N LEU A 299 5.61 4.86 -0.10
CA LEU A 299 6.20 4.85 -1.45
C LEU A 299 5.17 5.30 -2.50
N PHE A 300 3.94 4.80 -2.41
CA PHE A 300 2.85 5.24 -3.30
C PHE A 300 2.60 6.75 -3.16
N LEU A 301 2.58 7.29 -1.94
CA LEU A 301 2.40 8.73 -1.72
C LEU A 301 3.54 9.54 -2.35
N VAL A 302 4.80 9.12 -2.16
CA VAL A 302 5.96 9.78 -2.77
C VAL A 302 5.84 9.76 -4.30
N ASN A 303 5.50 8.61 -4.87
CA ASN A 303 5.29 8.45 -6.30
C ASN A 303 4.16 9.35 -6.80
N ALA A 304 3.05 9.40 -6.07
CA ALA A 304 1.89 10.21 -6.43
C ALA A 304 2.23 11.71 -6.38
N LEU A 305 2.90 12.18 -5.32
CA LEU A 305 3.35 13.57 -5.24
C LEU A 305 4.31 13.90 -6.39
N ASN A 306 5.31 13.06 -6.64
CA ASN A 306 6.24 13.26 -7.75
C ASN A 306 5.54 13.27 -9.11
N TYR A 307 4.58 12.38 -9.31
CA TYR A 307 3.77 12.35 -10.53
C TYR A 307 2.95 13.63 -10.71
N LEU A 308 2.30 14.11 -9.64
CA LEU A 308 1.53 15.37 -9.65
C LEU A 308 2.41 16.60 -9.96
N LEU A 309 3.70 16.54 -9.62
CA LEU A 309 4.66 17.61 -9.88
C LEU A 309 5.20 17.60 -11.31
N THR A 310 4.91 16.56 -12.10
CA THR A 310 5.23 16.54 -13.53
C THR A 310 4.17 17.28 -14.34
N ARG A 311 4.54 17.75 -15.54
CA ARG A 311 3.55 18.35 -16.43
C ARG A 311 2.53 17.30 -16.86
N PRO A 312 1.21 17.61 -16.84
CA PRO A 312 0.20 16.70 -17.36
C PRO A 312 0.46 16.38 -18.84
N GLU A 313 0.46 15.08 -19.14
CA GLU A 313 0.42 14.63 -20.54
C GLU A 313 -1.05 14.46 -20.96
N PRO A 314 -1.37 14.81 -22.22
CA PRO A 314 -2.73 14.55 -22.72
C PRO A 314 -3.06 13.06 -22.60
N THR A 315 -4.21 12.75 -22.03
CA THR A 315 -4.71 11.37 -22.02
C THR A 315 -4.93 10.92 -23.47
N PRO A 316 -4.35 9.81 -23.92
CA PRO A 316 -4.57 9.33 -25.27
C PRO A 316 -6.05 9.03 -25.50
N PRO A 317 -6.60 9.36 -26.68
CA PRO A 317 -8.00 9.10 -26.99
C PRO A 317 -8.28 7.60 -26.89
N PRO A 318 -9.53 7.21 -26.53
CA PRO A 318 -9.90 5.80 -26.31
C PRO A 318 -9.50 4.86 -27.46
N SER A 319 -9.56 5.34 -28.71
CA SER A 319 -9.15 4.58 -29.89
C SER A 319 -7.66 4.25 -29.99
N GLN A 320 -6.81 4.98 -29.25
CA GLN A 320 -5.35 4.78 -29.23
C GLN A 320 -4.88 4.05 -27.96
N ARG A 321 -5.81 3.72 -27.07
CA ARG A 321 -5.44 2.96 -25.86
C ARG A 321 -5.17 1.51 -26.25
N PRO A 322 -4.05 0.92 -25.82
CA PRO A 322 -3.78 -0.48 -26.13
C PRO A 322 -4.91 -1.33 -25.56
N THR A 323 -5.58 -2.06 -26.43
CA THR A 323 -6.70 -2.98 -26.09
C THR A 323 -6.22 -4.23 -25.35
N THR A 324 -4.93 -4.48 -25.40
CA THR A 324 -4.28 -5.59 -24.71
C THR A 324 -3.06 -5.08 -24.00
N VAL A 325 -3.12 -5.00 -22.68
CA VAL A 325 -1.90 -5.08 -21.88
C VAL A 325 -1.40 -6.52 -22.07
N PRO A 326 -0.15 -6.73 -22.53
CA PRO A 326 0.40 -8.07 -22.54
C PRO A 326 0.24 -8.62 -21.15
N ALA A 327 -0.50 -9.72 -21.02
CA ALA A 327 -0.57 -10.44 -19.76
C ALA A 327 0.85 -10.96 -19.51
N ASN A 328 1.65 -10.21 -18.78
CA ASN A 328 2.89 -10.72 -18.22
C ASN A 328 2.48 -11.87 -17.30
N ARG A 329 2.47 -13.07 -17.86
CA ARG A 329 2.50 -14.29 -17.07
C ARG A 329 3.84 -14.26 -16.35
N VAL A 330 3.85 -13.71 -15.16
CA VAL A 330 4.88 -14.03 -14.18
C VAL A 330 4.58 -15.48 -13.78
N GLU A 331 5.19 -16.43 -14.47
CA GLU A 331 5.35 -17.77 -13.94
C GLU A 331 6.17 -17.61 -12.67
N VAL A 332 5.49 -17.67 -11.54
CA VAL A 332 6.17 -17.79 -10.24
C VAL A 332 6.96 -19.08 -10.32
N PRO A 333 8.30 -19.03 -10.30
CA PRO A 333 9.09 -20.25 -10.30
C PRO A 333 8.71 -21.02 -9.03
N THR A 334 8.11 -22.20 -9.20
CA THR A 334 7.85 -23.13 -8.12
C THR A 334 9.22 -23.60 -7.62
N ILE A 335 9.75 -22.96 -6.59
CA ILE A 335 10.96 -23.42 -5.92
C ILE A 335 10.58 -24.72 -5.22
N ARG A 336 10.89 -25.83 -5.86
CA ARG A 336 10.92 -27.13 -5.19
C ARG A 336 12.05 -27.08 -4.17
N ILE A 337 11.69 -26.96 -2.92
CA ILE A 337 12.63 -27.12 -1.81
C ILE A 337 12.99 -28.61 -1.78
N PRO A 338 14.24 -29.01 -2.01
CA PRO A 338 14.64 -30.38 -1.78
C PRO A 338 14.49 -30.66 -0.28
N SER A 339 13.80 -31.74 0.05
CA SER A 339 13.77 -32.31 1.41
C SER A 339 15.15 -32.87 1.74
N GLY A 340 16.06 -31.99 2.08
CA GLY A 340 17.42 -32.34 2.53
C GLY A 340 17.46 -32.23 4.04
N GLU A 341 17.83 -33.35 4.66
CA GLU A 341 18.20 -33.43 6.06
C GLU A 341 19.31 -32.40 6.35
N MET A 342 19.05 -31.55 7.32
CA MET A 342 20.06 -30.65 7.85
C MET A 342 20.98 -31.42 8.81
N PRO A 343 22.31 -31.22 8.72
CA PRO A 343 23.26 -31.75 9.68
C PRO A 343 23.12 -31.13 11.08
#